data_bdc95b8ec8e9c27507d1c4ab8ac3b558
#
_entry.id   bdc95b8ec8e9c27507d1c4ab8ac3b558
#
_cell.length_a   1.000
_cell.length_b   1.000
_cell.length_c   1.000
_cell.angle_alpha   90.00
_cell.angle_beta   90.00
_cell.angle_gamma   90.00
#
_symmetry.space_group_name_H-M   'P 1'
#
loop_
_entity.id
_entity.type
_entity.pdbx_description
1 polymer ?
#
loop_
_entity_poly.entity_id
_entity_poly.type
_entity_poly.pdbx_seq_one_letter_code
_entity_poly.pdbx_strand_id
1 'polypeptide(L)'
;MKWSVITMAMMAGICFAPQSGKAAEKLEVKIPTERAIYQRNNNNYANVKVSIEYSGTGEVSAKLYDGDKELGKTAVLTKGEGNTYEGSIANVPGGGWYTLIVNAGSESKTVEKVGVGEVFITGGQSNSCNFGGEKTTAQSDLVSAYNPNTNTWQHCEDSQPSESGFNTGNGGG
;
A
#
# COMPACT_ATOMS: atom_id res chain seq x y z
N MET A 1 -38.16 -15.88 -77.00
CA MET A 1 -38.08 -16.49 -75.66
C MET A 1 -36.90 -15.88 -74.93
N LYS A 2 -37.18 -15.04 -73.93
CA LYS A 2 -36.13 -14.42 -73.08
C LYS A 2 -36.18 -15.12 -71.71
N TRP A 3 -35.10 -15.73 -71.31
CA TRP A 3 -34.94 -16.36 -69.99
C TRP A 3 -34.30 -15.35 -69.05
N SER A 4 -35.01 -14.99 -67.98
CA SER A 4 -34.47 -14.19 -66.90
C SER A 4 -33.85 -15.11 -65.88
N VAL A 5 -32.55 -14.87 -65.56
CA VAL A 5 -31.85 -15.54 -64.50
C VAL A 5 -32.05 -14.66 -63.24
N ILE A 6 -32.67 -15.22 -62.20
CA ILE A 6 -32.83 -14.61 -60.90
C ILE A 6 -31.60 -15.02 -60.07
N THR A 7 -30.74 -14.05 -59.75
CA THR A 7 -29.59 -14.22 -58.85
C THR A 7 -30.06 -14.03 -57.41
N MET A 8 -30.06 -15.12 -56.63
CA MET A 8 -30.41 -15.11 -55.24
C MET A 8 -29.15 -14.73 -54.41
N ALA A 9 -29.12 -13.52 -53.86
CA ALA A 9 -28.04 -13.06 -52.97
C ALA A 9 -28.24 -13.66 -51.58
N MET A 10 -27.32 -14.54 -51.15
CA MET A 10 -27.23 -15.06 -49.79
C MET A 10 -26.58 -13.98 -48.89
N MET A 11 -27.36 -13.35 -48.04
CA MET A 11 -26.84 -12.54 -46.94
C MET A 11 -26.34 -13.45 -45.84
N ALA A 12 -25.02 -13.55 -45.67
CA ALA A 12 -24.39 -14.19 -44.54
C ALA A 12 -24.51 -13.21 -43.34
N GLY A 13 -25.38 -13.50 -42.39
CA GLY A 13 -25.49 -12.78 -41.14
C GLY A 13 -24.24 -13.02 -40.28
N ILE A 14 -23.42 -12.00 -40.10
CA ILE A 14 -22.31 -12.03 -39.16
C ILE A 14 -22.90 -11.92 -37.75
N CYS A 15 -22.96 -13.04 -37.04
CA CYS A 15 -23.33 -13.07 -35.62
C CYS A 15 -22.16 -12.53 -34.78
N PHE A 16 -22.22 -11.28 -34.36
CA PHE A 16 -21.32 -10.76 -33.34
C PHE A 16 -21.72 -11.37 -31.99
N ALA A 17 -20.97 -12.35 -31.51
CA ALA A 17 -21.08 -12.78 -30.14
C ALA A 17 -20.63 -11.60 -29.23
N PRO A 18 -21.39 -11.25 -28.16
CA PRO A 18 -20.95 -10.25 -27.25
C PRO A 18 -19.67 -10.75 -26.57
N GLN A 19 -18.55 -10.05 -26.79
CA GLN A 19 -17.35 -10.25 -25.97
C GLN A 19 -17.75 -9.84 -24.54
N SER A 20 -17.83 -10.81 -23.63
CA SER A 20 -17.91 -10.53 -22.21
C SER A 20 -16.62 -9.83 -21.80
N GLY A 21 -16.67 -8.52 -21.70
CA GLY A 21 -15.56 -7.74 -21.19
C GLY A 21 -15.23 -8.23 -19.78
N LYS A 22 -14.08 -8.91 -19.61
CA LYS A 22 -13.54 -9.23 -18.29
C LYS A 22 -13.41 -7.89 -17.54
N ALA A 23 -14.05 -7.77 -16.38
CA ALA A 23 -13.89 -6.59 -15.55
C ALA A 23 -12.40 -6.37 -15.30
N ALA A 24 -11.95 -5.12 -15.37
CA ALA A 24 -10.55 -4.79 -15.11
C ALA A 24 -10.18 -5.24 -13.70
N GLU A 25 -9.08 -5.97 -13.59
CA GLU A 25 -8.53 -6.37 -12.30
C GLU A 25 -8.07 -5.11 -11.57
N LYS A 26 -8.36 -5.01 -10.26
CA LYS A 26 -7.95 -3.87 -9.44
C LYS A 26 -7.13 -4.41 -8.27
N LEU A 27 -5.92 -3.87 -8.11
CA LEU A 27 -5.03 -4.12 -6.99
C LEU A 27 -4.84 -2.83 -6.18
N GLU A 28 -5.06 -2.89 -4.87
CA GLU A 28 -4.85 -1.79 -3.93
C GLU A 28 -4.12 -2.31 -2.69
N VAL A 29 -3.00 -1.68 -2.33
CA VAL A 29 -2.28 -1.99 -1.09
C VAL A 29 -2.87 -1.14 0.03
N LYS A 30 -3.36 -1.78 1.10
CA LYS A 30 -3.92 -1.14 2.29
C LYS A 30 -2.88 -0.99 3.40
N ILE A 31 -2.04 -2.00 3.56
CA ILE A 31 -0.97 -2.06 4.55
C ILE A 31 0.25 -2.72 3.89
N PRO A 32 1.45 -2.12 4.01
CA PRO A 32 1.75 -0.83 4.62
C PRO A 32 1.33 0.35 3.73
N THR A 33 1.19 1.52 4.34
CA THR A 33 1.22 2.80 3.61
C THR A 33 2.65 3.27 3.47
N GLU A 34 2.93 4.20 2.56
CA GLU A 34 4.23 4.84 2.46
C GLU A 34 4.67 5.42 3.81
N ARG A 35 5.97 5.33 4.13
CA ARG A 35 6.59 5.76 5.39
C ARG A 35 6.14 5.01 6.65
N ALA A 36 5.40 3.90 6.53
CA ALA A 36 5.03 3.08 7.68
C ALA A 36 6.26 2.47 8.36
N ILE A 37 6.31 2.54 9.69
CA ILE A 37 7.38 1.97 10.50
C ILE A 37 6.86 0.77 11.28
N TYR A 38 7.56 -0.35 11.17
CA TYR A 38 7.32 -1.56 11.96
C TYR A 38 8.31 -1.61 13.12
N GLN A 39 7.78 -1.74 14.35
CA GLN A 39 8.60 -1.85 15.55
C GLN A 39 9.53 -3.05 15.47
N ARG A 40 10.82 -2.82 15.54
CA ARG A 40 11.83 -3.89 15.62
C ARG A 40 11.81 -4.57 16.99
N ASN A 41 12.19 -5.82 17.02
CA ASN A 41 12.47 -6.57 18.25
C ASN A 41 13.91 -6.33 18.75
N ASN A 42 14.26 -6.94 19.88
CA ASN A 42 15.59 -6.82 20.48
C ASN A 42 16.73 -7.37 19.62
N ASN A 43 16.42 -8.22 18.63
CA ASN A 43 17.39 -8.75 17.66
C ASN A 43 17.49 -7.88 16.40
N ASN A 44 16.88 -6.70 16.39
CA ASN A 44 16.84 -5.75 15.29
C ASN A 44 16.10 -6.27 14.04
N TYR A 45 15.00 -7.01 14.21
CA TYR A 45 14.13 -7.50 13.13
C TYR A 45 12.67 -7.21 13.42
N ALA A 46 11.86 -7.09 12.35
CA ALA A 46 10.41 -7.09 12.45
C ALA A 46 9.76 -7.97 11.38
N ASN A 47 8.48 -8.28 11.58
CA ASN A 47 7.63 -8.85 10.55
C ASN A 47 6.82 -7.71 9.91
N VAL A 48 6.97 -7.52 8.60
CA VAL A 48 6.24 -6.50 7.85
C VAL A 48 4.91 -7.10 7.39
N LYS A 49 3.82 -6.67 8.03
CA LYS A 49 2.46 -7.08 7.64
C LYS A 49 2.10 -6.46 6.30
N VAL A 50 1.46 -7.25 5.42
CA VAL A 50 0.93 -6.80 4.14
C VAL A 50 -0.55 -7.16 4.08
N SER A 51 -1.39 -6.19 3.71
CA SER A 51 -2.81 -6.37 3.45
C SER A 51 -3.19 -5.63 2.18
N ILE A 52 -3.92 -6.29 1.29
CA ILE A 52 -4.32 -5.75 0.00
C ILE A 52 -5.77 -6.07 -0.30
N GLU A 53 -6.36 -5.30 -1.22
CA GLU A 53 -7.58 -5.68 -1.92
C GLU A 53 -7.25 -6.00 -3.38
N TYR A 54 -7.69 -7.18 -3.86
CA TYR A 54 -7.50 -7.61 -5.24
C TYR A 54 -8.74 -8.28 -5.80
N SER A 55 -9.30 -7.73 -6.88
CA SER A 55 -10.53 -8.21 -7.50
C SER A 55 -10.34 -9.27 -8.59
N GLY A 56 -9.07 -9.57 -8.94
CA GLY A 56 -8.74 -10.55 -9.97
C GLY A 56 -8.60 -11.98 -9.44
N THR A 57 -8.02 -12.81 -10.26
CA THR A 57 -7.72 -14.23 -9.97
C THR A 57 -6.23 -14.48 -10.15
N GLY A 58 -5.66 -15.37 -9.33
CA GLY A 58 -4.24 -15.73 -9.37
C GLY A 58 -3.57 -15.66 -8.03
N GLU A 59 -2.30 -16.02 -8.03
CA GLU A 59 -1.46 -15.93 -6.83
C GLU A 59 -1.17 -14.44 -6.51
N VAL A 60 -1.19 -14.15 -5.22
CA VAL A 60 -0.85 -12.84 -4.67
C VAL A 60 0.39 -12.98 -3.81
N SER A 61 1.41 -12.22 -4.12
CA SER A 61 2.69 -12.27 -3.43
C SER A 61 3.23 -10.88 -3.14
N ALA A 62 4.07 -10.79 -2.12
CA ALA A 62 4.74 -9.56 -1.72
C ALA A 62 6.23 -9.80 -1.49
N LYS A 63 7.05 -8.86 -1.93
CA LYS A 63 8.50 -8.83 -1.77
C LYS A 63 8.96 -7.48 -1.26
N LEU A 64 10.00 -7.49 -0.45
CA LEU A 64 10.62 -6.27 0.08
C LEU A 64 12.05 -6.16 -0.44
N TYR A 65 12.47 -4.95 -0.78
CA TYR A 65 13.78 -4.67 -1.36
C TYR A 65 14.52 -3.57 -0.58
N ASP A 66 15.83 -3.75 -0.45
CA ASP A 66 16.80 -2.73 -0.05
C ASP A 66 17.62 -2.35 -1.28
N GLY A 67 17.26 -1.25 -1.95
CA GLY A 67 17.69 -0.98 -3.30
C GLY A 67 17.32 -2.13 -4.25
N ASP A 68 18.30 -2.75 -4.88
CA ASP A 68 18.10 -3.89 -5.79
C ASP A 68 18.12 -5.26 -5.10
N LYS A 69 18.38 -5.29 -3.79
CA LYS A 69 18.50 -6.53 -3.02
C LYS A 69 17.17 -6.93 -2.39
N GLU A 70 16.65 -8.09 -2.78
CA GLU A 70 15.48 -8.69 -2.13
C GLU A 70 15.79 -9.05 -0.68
N LEU A 71 14.92 -8.66 0.24
CA LEU A 71 15.01 -8.93 1.68
C LEU A 71 14.00 -9.99 2.12
N GLY A 72 14.51 -10.97 2.87
CA GLY A 72 13.67 -12.02 3.44
C GLY A 72 13.16 -12.99 2.38
N LYS A 73 12.03 -13.64 2.68
CA LYS A 73 11.34 -14.55 1.76
C LYS A 73 10.14 -13.86 1.15
N THR A 74 9.86 -14.13 -0.12
CA THR A 74 8.58 -13.75 -0.72
C THR A 74 7.43 -14.23 0.15
N ALA A 75 6.55 -13.31 0.54
CA ALA A 75 5.32 -13.67 1.24
C ALA A 75 4.23 -14.00 0.23
N VAL A 76 3.68 -15.21 0.30
CA VAL A 76 2.43 -15.55 -0.39
C VAL A 76 1.29 -15.07 0.49
N LEU A 77 0.42 -14.21 -0.06
CA LEU A 77 -0.70 -13.65 0.70
C LEU A 77 -1.89 -14.61 0.64
N THR A 78 -2.50 -14.83 1.78
CA THR A 78 -3.66 -15.72 1.91
C THR A 78 -4.94 -14.92 1.74
N LYS A 79 -5.88 -15.46 0.97
CA LYS A 79 -7.20 -14.84 0.77
C LYS A 79 -8.00 -14.87 2.08
N GLY A 80 -8.47 -13.71 2.50
CA GLY A 80 -9.41 -13.49 3.59
C GLY A 80 -10.85 -13.31 3.09
N GLU A 81 -11.61 -12.46 3.77
CA GLU A 81 -12.98 -12.15 3.37
C GLU A 81 -13.02 -11.25 2.11
N GLY A 82 -13.99 -11.49 1.26
CA GLY A 82 -14.20 -10.72 0.05
C GLY A 82 -13.00 -10.79 -0.91
N ASN A 83 -12.43 -9.64 -1.18
CA ASN A 83 -11.27 -9.46 -2.06
C ASN A 83 -9.97 -9.16 -1.27
N THR A 84 -9.97 -9.33 0.04
CA THR A 84 -8.82 -9.06 0.89
C THR A 84 -7.83 -10.22 0.87
N TYR A 85 -6.53 -9.90 0.83
CA TYR A 85 -5.43 -10.86 0.98
C TYR A 85 -4.46 -10.33 2.04
N GLU A 86 -4.01 -11.21 2.91
CA GLU A 86 -3.11 -10.84 4.01
C GLU A 86 -1.93 -11.79 4.12
N GLY A 87 -0.82 -11.25 4.62
CA GLY A 87 0.40 -12.01 4.89
C GLY A 87 1.44 -11.19 5.62
N SER A 88 2.64 -11.73 5.73
CA SER A 88 3.73 -11.05 6.42
C SER A 88 5.08 -11.46 5.84
N ILE A 89 5.95 -10.49 5.62
CA ILE A 89 7.37 -10.73 5.29
C ILE A 89 8.12 -10.79 6.61
N ALA A 90 8.61 -11.96 6.95
CA ALA A 90 9.23 -12.22 8.24
C ALA A 90 10.71 -11.82 8.27
N ASN A 91 11.20 -11.48 9.47
CA ASN A 91 12.62 -11.24 9.75
C ASN A 91 13.25 -10.16 8.87
N VAL A 92 12.52 -9.07 8.64
CA VAL A 92 13.07 -7.89 7.97
C VAL A 92 13.99 -7.15 8.94
N PRO A 93 15.26 -6.90 8.58
CA PRO A 93 16.20 -6.22 9.46
C PRO A 93 15.80 -4.76 9.72
N GLY A 94 16.18 -4.23 10.88
CA GLY A 94 16.05 -2.80 11.15
C GLY A 94 17.09 -1.99 10.42
N GLY A 95 16.69 -0.84 9.88
CA GLY A 95 17.55 0.13 9.22
C GLY A 95 16.95 0.62 7.90
N GLY A 96 17.05 1.89 7.61
CA GLY A 96 16.69 2.51 6.35
C GLY A 96 15.23 2.34 5.86
N TRP A 97 15.04 2.73 4.62
CA TRP A 97 13.79 2.56 3.89
C TRP A 97 13.89 1.39 2.92
N TYR A 98 12.82 0.64 2.84
CA TYR A 98 12.64 -0.49 1.92
C TYR A 98 11.52 -0.20 0.93
N THR A 99 11.58 -0.86 -0.22
CA THR A 99 10.54 -0.81 -1.25
C THR A 99 9.75 -2.12 -1.21
N LEU A 100 8.45 -2.04 -1.00
CA LEU A 100 7.54 -3.19 -1.09
C LEU A 100 6.99 -3.28 -2.51
N ILE A 101 7.08 -4.46 -3.12
CA ILE A 101 6.42 -4.79 -4.39
C ILE A 101 5.41 -5.90 -4.14
N VAL A 102 4.15 -5.63 -4.50
CA VAL A 102 3.05 -6.59 -4.45
C VAL A 102 2.67 -6.97 -5.88
N ASN A 103 2.62 -8.26 -6.16
CA ASN A 103 2.17 -8.80 -7.45
C ASN A 103 0.89 -9.61 -7.24
N ALA A 104 -0.10 -9.40 -8.11
CA ALA A 104 -1.39 -10.07 -8.05
C ALA A 104 -1.91 -10.30 -9.48
N GLY A 105 -1.86 -11.54 -9.97
CA GLY A 105 -2.17 -11.85 -11.36
C GLY A 105 -1.28 -11.07 -12.32
N SER A 106 -1.89 -10.21 -13.15
CA SER A 106 -1.17 -9.31 -14.08
C SER A 106 -0.84 -7.94 -13.49
N GLU A 107 -1.35 -7.63 -12.28
CA GLU A 107 -1.19 -6.34 -11.63
C GLU A 107 0.03 -6.33 -10.70
N SER A 108 0.67 -5.17 -10.60
CA SER A 108 1.76 -4.91 -9.66
C SER A 108 1.61 -3.54 -9.01
N LYS A 109 1.92 -3.44 -7.72
CA LYS A 109 1.93 -2.20 -6.97
C LYS A 109 3.19 -2.09 -6.13
N THR A 110 3.72 -0.88 -6.06
CA THR A 110 4.89 -0.54 -5.26
C THR A 110 4.49 0.41 -4.13
N VAL A 111 5.02 0.17 -2.95
CA VAL A 111 4.96 1.07 -1.80
C VAL A 111 6.39 1.40 -1.39
N GLU A 112 6.73 2.67 -1.52
CA GLU A 112 8.05 3.18 -1.14
C GLU A 112 8.15 3.45 0.36
N LYS A 113 9.38 3.52 0.85
CA LYS A 113 9.68 3.93 2.22
C LYS A 113 8.94 3.12 3.28
N VAL A 114 8.98 1.80 3.19
CA VAL A 114 8.55 0.91 4.28
C VAL A 114 9.73 0.72 5.24
N GLY A 115 9.54 1.04 6.52
CA GLY A 115 10.64 1.04 7.49
C GLY A 115 10.50 -0.04 8.57
N VAL A 116 11.64 -0.47 9.10
CA VAL A 116 11.74 -1.26 10.34
C VAL A 116 12.66 -0.52 11.29
N GLY A 117 12.14 -0.13 12.45
CA GLY A 117 12.89 0.71 13.39
C GLY A 117 12.22 0.82 14.75
N GLU A 118 12.46 1.92 15.45
CA GLU A 118 11.80 2.23 16.71
C GLU A 118 10.50 2.97 16.48
N VAL A 119 9.48 2.60 17.23
CA VAL A 119 8.20 3.32 17.31
C VAL A 119 8.05 3.88 18.72
N PHE A 120 7.87 5.19 18.80
CA PHE A 120 7.66 5.89 20.06
C PHE A 120 6.22 6.39 20.14
N ILE A 121 5.65 6.34 21.32
CA ILE A 121 4.34 6.96 21.61
C ILE A 121 4.65 8.17 22.51
N THR A 122 4.33 9.36 22.03
CA THR A 122 4.40 10.57 22.83
C THR A 122 3.03 10.81 23.48
N GLY A 123 3.04 11.02 24.78
CA GLY A 123 1.85 11.31 25.56
C GLY A 123 2.13 12.45 26.52
N GLY A 124 1.19 13.39 26.65
CA GLY A 124 1.38 14.54 27.52
C GLY A 124 0.27 15.56 27.38
N GLN A 125 0.56 16.77 27.81
CA GLN A 125 -0.34 17.92 27.72
C GLN A 125 0.05 18.84 26.56
N SER A 126 -0.10 20.14 26.75
CA SER A 126 0.04 21.18 25.74
C SER A 126 1.30 21.06 24.87
N ASN A 127 2.46 20.85 25.45
CA ASN A 127 3.69 20.76 24.66
C ASN A 127 3.73 19.55 23.74
N SER A 128 3.11 18.44 24.13
CA SER A 128 2.96 17.26 23.27
C SER A 128 1.81 17.37 22.24
N CYS A 129 1.12 18.52 22.22
CA CYS A 129 -0.01 18.82 21.35
C CYS A 129 0.23 20.09 20.51
N ASN A 130 1.48 20.37 20.13
CA ASN A 130 1.85 21.51 19.28
C ASN A 130 1.63 22.91 19.92
N PHE A 131 1.80 23.03 21.21
CA PHE A 131 1.77 24.33 21.91
C PHE A 131 3.17 24.87 22.23
N GLY A 132 4.22 24.28 21.70
CA GLY A 132 5.59 24.79 21.79
C GLY A 132 5.77 26.08 20.99
N GLY A 133 6.85 26.82 21.29
CA GLY A 133 7.11 28.14 20.71
C GLY A 133 7.59 28.09 19.26
N GLU A 134 8.46 27.15 18.93
CA GLU A 134 9.10 27.08 17.61
C GLU A 134 8.77 25.75 16.92
N LYS A 135 8.53 25.82 15.61
CA LYS A 135 8.35 24.63 14.77
C LYS A 135 9.69 24.07 14.34
N THR A 136 9.77 22.76 14.33
CA THR A 136 10.95 22.03 13.86
C THR A 136 10.57 20.99 12.80
N THR A 137 11.54 20.59 12.02
CA THR A 137 11.42 19.49 11.06
C THR A 137 12.51 18.49 11.36
N ALA A 138 12.20 17.22 11.28
CA ALA A 138 13.22 16.18 11.46
C ALA A 138 14.38 16.39 10.48
N GLN A 139 15.60 16.35 10.99
CA GLN A 139 16.82 16.53 10.18
C GLN A 139 17.11 15.31 9.31
N SER A 140 16.50 14.17 9.62
CA SER A 140 16.67 12.93 8.87
C SER A 140 15.35 12.51 8.22
N ASP A 141 15.43 12.10 6.95
CA ASP A 141 14.27 11.48 6.26
C ASP A 141 13.83 10.15 6.90
N LEU A 142 14.64 9.56 7.76
CA LEU A 142 14.31 8.31 8.46
C LEU A 142 13.31 8.49 9.62
N VAL A 143 12.82 9.69 9.87
CA VAL A 143 11.84 9.96 10.92
C VAL A 143 10.47 10.19 10.33
N SER A 144 9.49 9.43 10.84
CA SER A 144 8.09 9.53 10.41
C SER A 144 7.18 9.80 11.61
N ALA A 145 6.09 10.53 11.36
CA ALA A 145 4.99 10.70 12.28
C ALA A 145 3.73 10.00 11.76
N TYR A 146 3.01 9.31 12.64
CA TYR A 146 1.74 8.68 12.32
C TYR A 146 0.59 9.68 12.49
N ASN A 147 -0.26 9.77 11.49
CA ASN A 147 -1.46 10.60 11.52
C ASN A 147 -2.70 9.72 11.79
N PRO A 148 -3.27 9.77 13.00
CA PRO A 148 -4.41 8.92 13.36
C PRO A 148 -5.70 9.30 12.63
N ASN A 149 -5.83 10.54 12.15
CA ASN A 149 -7.03 10.99 11.45
C ASN A 149 -7.14 10.44 10.04
N THR A 150 -6.01 10.23 9.38
CA THR A 150 -5.93 9.71 8.01
C THR A 150 -5.45 8.27 7.95
N ASN A 151 -5.03 7.71 9.09
CA ASN A 151 -4.42 6.37 9.19
C ASN A 151 -3.19 6.22 8.26
N THR A 152 -2.38 7.28 8.17
CA THR A 152 -1.19 7.33 7.31
C THR A 152 0.04 7.77 8.07
N TRP A 153 1.21 7.48 7.52
CA TRP A 153 2.48 7.98 7.99
C TRP A 153 2.95 9.15 7.12
N GLN A 154 3.64 10.09 7.71
CA GLN A 154 4.22 11.25 7.01
C GLN A 154 5.62 11.56 7.53
N HIS A 155 6.38 12.40 6.82
CA HIS A 155 7.63 12.94 7.35
C HIS A 155 7.36 13.68 8.65
N CYS A 156 8.26 13.52 9.63
CA CYS A 156 8.10 14.15 10.94
C CYS A 156 8.45 15.63 10.86
N GLU A 157 7.46 16.47 10.98
CA GLU A 157 7.57 17.93 11.02
C GLU A 157 6.47 18.55 11.85
N ASP A 158 6.73 19.68 12.46
CA ASP A 158 5.73 20.41 13.23
C ASP A 158 4.78 21.20 12.28
N SER A 159 3.51 21.21 12.50
CA SER A 159 2.82 20.66 13.68
C SER A 159 2.60 19.17 13.56
N GLN A 160 2.90 18.42 14.61
CA GLN A 160 2.73 16.97 14.61
C GLN A 160 1.26 16.58 14.43
N PRO A 161 0.98 15.46 13.71
CA PRO A 161 -0.37 14.93 13.64
C PRO A 161 -0.88 14.56 15.03
N SER A 162 -2.13 14.93 15.31
CA SER A 162 -2.78 14.62 16.57
C SER A 162 -4.21 14.16 16.31
N GLU A 163 -4.80 13.47 17.27
CA GLU A 163 -6.17 13.00 17.16
C GLU A 163 -7.16 14.19 17.08
N SER A 164 -8.14 14.07 16.18
CA SER A 164 -9.20 15.09 16.04
C SER A 164 -10.07 15.17 17.30
N GLY A 165 -10.47 16.36 17.68
CA GLY A 165 -11.30 16.64 18.84
C GLY A 165 -10.55 17.15 20.06
N PHE A 166 -9.22 17.11 20.08
CA PHE A 166 -8.40 17.84 21.02
C PHE A 166 -8.04 19.21 20.45
N ASN A 167 -8.04 20.21 21.33
CA ASN A 167 -7.56 21.54 20.96
C ASN A 167 -6.02 21.47 20.82
N THR A 168 -5.55 21.33 19.58
CA THR A 168 -4.13 21.19 19.27
C THR A 168 -3.57 22.52 18.79
N GLY A 169 -2.41 22.90 19.31
CA GLY A 169 -1.69 24.10 18.85
C GLY A 169 -1.17 23.96 17.42
N ASN A 170 -0.65 25.06 16.90
CA ASN A 170 0.01 25.14 15.59
C ASN A 170 1.52 25.35 15.72
N GLY A 171 2.08 25.20 16.92
CA GLY A 171 3.51 25.36 17.22
C GLY A 171 4.31 24.07 17.09
N GLY A 172 5.45 24.04 17.75
CA GLY A 172 6.26 22.85 17.91
C GLY A 172 5.70 21.91 18.97
N GLY A 173 5.96 20.60 18.82
CA GLY A 173 5.57 19.53 19.74
C GLY A 173 6.75 18.73 20.26
#